data_b52998433caa6de031a4b0b0671dbcee
#
_entry.id   b52998433caa6de031a4b0b0671dbcee
#
_cell.length_a   1.000
_cell.length_b   1.000
_cell.length_c   1.000
_cell.angle_alpha   90.00
_cell.angle_beta   90.00
_cell.angle_gamma   90.00
#
_symmetry.space_group_name_H-M   'P 1'
#
loop_
_entity.id
_entity.type
_entity.pdbx_description
1 polymer ?
#
loop_
_entity_poly.entity_id
_entity_poly.type
_entity_poly.pdbx_seq_one_letter_code
_entity_poly.pdbx_strand_id
1 'polypeptide(L)'
;MRKKSIAIILAFCCCVSVLGCTNGRNNSVEETKESKVDINDFNVVEEGNNMLPENYADYINKCANYYYNYVDVGDYLSVTYSIRKNASDTDESYNARKQDAIYEVISNNSNVKTYPKDIYDNLITTLGDNIKKEYEEYKEEDQSFGDYLYDEYGYKTIDEFDKWSEEYTQNYLKQMMIVYIIAYENKITVSSEDIINKGNEQAELYDYNGYEDIVTQFGNEMNTELGYAVLYMKVMDFLVSISKSE
;
A
#
# COMPACT_ATOMS: atom_id res chain seq x y z
N MET A 1 -14.28 17.27 18.07
CA MET A 1 -13.29 16.63 17.19
C MET A 1 -14.07 16.14 15.99
N ARG A 2 -13.76 16.63 14.78
CA ARG A 2 -14.43 16.16 13.55
C ARG A 2 -14.00 14.71 13.31
N LYS A 3 -14.96 13.79 13.19
CA LYS A 3 -14.70 12.40 12.76
C LYS A 3 -14.29 12.50 11.29
N LYS A 4 -12.98 12.43 11.01
CA LYS A 4 -12.49 12.36 9.62
C LYS A 4 -13.04 11.08 8.99
N SER A 5 -13.46 11.16 7.75
CA SER A 5 -14.06 10.02 7.03
C SER A 5 -13.11 8.83 7.04
N ILE A 6 -13.53 7.78 7.70
CA ILE A 6 -12.72 6.61 8.01
C ILE A 6 -12.34 5.82 6.75
N ALA A 7 -13.14 5.92 5.70
CA ALA A 7 -12.91 5.22 4.44
C ALA A 7 -11.59 5.61 3.73
N ILE A 8 -11.19 6.88 3.79
CA ILE A 8 -9.91 7.34 3.22
C ILE A 8 -8.73 6.89 4.10
N ILE A 9 -8.93 6.90 5.42
CA ILE A 9 -7.89 6.62 6.38
C ILE A 9 -7.55 5.12 6.39
N LEU A 10 -8.54 4.21 6.27
CA LEU A 10 -8.28 2.77 6.26
C LEU A 10 -7.61 2.29 4.97
N ALA A 11 -8.02 2.78 3.81
CA ALA A 11 -7.41 2.40 2.53
C ALA A 11 -5.99 2.96 2.34
N PHE A 12 -5.62 4.06 3.00
CA PHE A 12 -4.37 4.77 2.73
C PHE A 12 -3.46 5.00 3.95
N CYS A 13 -3.95 4.85 5.19
CA CYS A 13 -3.17 5.18 6.40
C CYS A 13 -2.16 4.10 6.82
N CYS A 14 -2.24 2.89 6.29
CA CYS A 14 -1.26 1.85 6.60
C CYS A 14 0.09 2.02 5.89
N CYS A 15 0.19 2.93 4.91
CA CYS A 15 1.37 3.07 4.05
C CYS A 15 1.92 4.50 3.93
N VAL A 16 1.48 5.47 4.73
CA VAL A 16 1.93 6.87 4.60
C VAL A 16 3.08 7.15 5.54
N SER A 17 4.25 6.63 5.22
CA SER A 17 5.52 7.17 5.70
C SER A 17 6.53 7.42 4.58
N VAL A 18 6.19 7.20 3.31
CA VAL A 18 7.18 7.32 2.23
C VAL A 18 6.73 8.32 1.16
N LEU A 19 6.89 9.60 1.43
CA LEU A 19 6.91 10.64 0.40
C LEU A 19 8.31 11.24 0.35
N GLY A 20 9.22 10.51 -0.30
CA GLY A 20 10.51 11.04 -0.74
C GLY A 20 10.56 10.97 -2.27
N CYS A 21 10.42 12.13 -2.93
CA CYS A 21 10.60 12.25 -4.38
C CYS A 21 12.04 11.99 -4.77
N THR A 22 12.31 11.01 -5.63
CA THR A 22 13.53 11.07 -6.48
C THR A 22 13.30 10.43 -7.83
N ASN A 23 13.64 11.18 -8.88
CA ASN A 23 13.78 10.74 -10.27
C ASN A 23 14.97 9.78 -10.41
N GLY A 24 14.77 8.57 -10.87
CA GLY A 24 15.84 7.60 -11.13
C GLY A 24 15.80 6.99 -12.53
N ARG A 25 16.96 6.98 -13.19
CA ARG A 25 17.25 6.52 -14.55
C ARG A 25 17.14 5.01 -14.71
N ASN A 26 16.64 4.58 -15.87
CA ASN A 26 16.63 3.20 -16.38
C ASN A 26 18.03 2.64 -16.61
N ASN A 27 18.26 1.39 -16.21
CA ASN A 27 19.22 0.48 -16.84
C ASN A 27 18.69 -0.97 -16.80
N SER A 28 18.72 -1.59 -17.97
CA SER A 28 18.26 -2.95 -18.26
C SER A 28 19.36 -3.99 -18.02
N VAL A 29 19.03 -5.15 -17.43
CA VAL A 29 19.72 -6.45 -17.63
C VAL A 29 18.74 -7.61 -17.48
N GLU A 30 18.93 -8.62 -18.36
CA GLU A 30 18.09 -9.76 -18.70
C GLU A 30 18.09 -10.93 -17.72
N GLU A 31 16.93 -11.59 -17.68
CA GLU A 31 16.52 -13.01 -17.62
C GLU A 31 16.94 -13.93 -16.46
N THR A 32 15.95 -14.59 -15.83
CA THR A 32 15.43 -15.95 -16.12
C THR A 32 14.37 -16.42 -15.11
N LYS A 33 13.22 -16.85 -15.65
CA LYS A 33 12.46 -18.13 -15.63
C LYS A 33 11.90 -18.63 -14.27
N GLU A 34 10.75 -19.03 -14.21
CA GLU A 34 9.63 -19.77 -14.75
C GLU A 34 8.69 -20.22 -13.61
N SER A 35 7.42 -19.95 -13.69
CA SER A 35 6.33 -20.94 -13.79
C SER A 35 5.00 -20.23 -14.00
N LYS A 36 4.35 -20.61 -15.10
CA LYS A 36 3.08 -20.02 -15.53
C LYS A 36 1.94 -20.68 -14.77
N VAL A 37 1.30 -19.94 -13.88
CA VAL A 37 -0.13 -20.12 -13.60
C VAL A 37 -0.85 -19.47 -14.78
N ASP A 38 -1.92 -20.11 -15.28
CA ASP A 38 -2.71 -19.57 -16.37
C ASP A 38 -3.37 -18.26 -15.89
N ILE A 39 -2.78 -17.13 -16.31
CA ILE A 39 -3.07 -15.79 -15.81
C ILE A 39 -4.43 -15.28 -16.31
N ASN A 40 -5.06 -16.03 -17.24
CA ASN A 40 -6.23 -15.56 -17.97
C ASN A 40 -7.52 -15.49 -17.12
N ASP A 41 -7.57 -16.12 -15.95
CA ASP A 41 -8.76 -16.15 -15.09
C ASP A 41 -8.59 -15.46 -13.73
N PHE A 42 -7.41 -14.91 -13.40
CA PHE A 42 -7.18 -14.26 -12.10
C PHE A 42 -7.47 -12.77 -12.19
N ASN A 43 -8.52 -12.32 -11.51
CA ASN A 43 -8.87 -10.91 -11.35
C ASN A 43 -8.55 -10.45 -9.93
N VAL A 44 -7.44 -9.73 -9.77
CA VAL A 44 -6.95 -9.22 -8.47
C VAL A 44 -8.02 -8.38 -7.77
N VAL A 45 -8.72 -7.52 -8.50
CA VAL A 45 -9.73 -6.62 -7.94
C VAL A 45 -10.96 -7.40 -7.47
N GLU A 46 -11.46 -8.31 -8.30
CA GLU A 46 -12.66 -9.09 -7.96
C GLU A 46 -12.41 -10.04 -6.79
N GLU A 47 -11.28 -10.76 -6.79
CA GLU A 47 -10.93 -11.63 -5.66
C GLU A 47 -10.65 -10.82 -4.38
N GLY A 48 -10.02 -9.63 -4.52
CA GLY A 48 -9.78 -8.73 -3.41
C GLY A 48 -11.08 -8.21 -2.77
N ASN A 49 -12.06 -7.81 -3.59
CA ASN A 49 -13.35 -7.31 -3.10
C ASN A 49 -14.19 -8.37 -2.38
N ASN A 50 -13.93 -9.66 -2.64
CA ASN A 50 -14.65 -10.78 -2.03
C ASN A 50 -13.77 -11.58 -1.04
N MET A 51 -12.67 -10.99 -0.55
CA MET A 51 -11.69 -11.68 0.27
C MET A 51 -12.27 -12.17 1.59
N LEU A 52 -11.96 -13.43 1.91
CA LEU A 52 -12.14 -14.00 3.24
C LEU A 52 -10.76 -14.18 3.90
N PRO A 53 -10.61 -13.93 5.21
CA PRO A 53 -9.30 -13.98 5.87
C PRO A 53 -8.54 -15.30 5.68
N GLU A 54 -9.25 -16.43 5.64
CA GLU A 54 -8.66 -17.76 5.44
C GLU A 54 -8.06 -17.98 4.04
N ASN A 55 -8.46 -17.18 3.05
CA ASN A 55 -7.99 -17.30 1.67
C ASN A 55 -6.78 -16.38 1.38
N TYR A 56 -6.40 -15.52 2.32
CA TYR A 56 -5.41 -14.48 2.06
C TYR A 56 -4.01 -15.02 1.74
N ALA A 57 -3.62 -16.14 2.36
CA ALA A 57 -2.33 -16.77 2.05
C ALA A 57 -2.24 -17.26 0.59
N ASP A 58 -3.33 -17.79 0.03
CA ASP A 58 -3.42 -18.18 -1.38
C ASP A 58 -3.47 -16.95 -2.29
N TYR A 59 -4.16 -15.90 -1.87
CA TYR A 59 -4.22 -14.62 -2.58
C TYR A 59 -2.83 -13.98 -2.74
N ILE A 60 -1.97 -14.04 -1.71
CA ILE A 60 -0.57 -13.57 -1.81
C ILE A 60 0.15 -14.27 -2.97
N ASN A 61 0.02 -15.61 -3.07
CA ASN A 61 0.65 -16.39 -4.12
C ASN A 61 0.14 -16.01 -5.51
N LYS A 62 -1.17 -15.83 -5.66
CA LYS A 62 -1.80 -15.43 -6.92
C LYS A 62 -1.36 -14.03 -7.32
N CYS A 63 -1.40 -13.05 -6.40
CA CYS A 63 -0.94 -11.69 -6.65
C CYS A 63 0.52 -11.64 -7.07
N ALA A 64 1.42 -12.33 -6.38
CA ALA A 64 2.82 -12.35 -6.73
C ALA A 64 3.05 -12.88 -8.14
N ASN A 65 2.43 -14.03 -8.50
CA ASN A 65 2.53 -14.60 -9.84
C ASN A 65 1.98 -13.65 -10.92
N TYR A 66 0.91 -12.92 -10.61
CA TYR A 66 0.37 -11.90 -11.51
C TYR A 66 1.35 -10.73 -11.68
N TYR A 67 1.91 -10.21 -10.57
CA TYR A 67 2.76 -9.02 -10.58
C TYR A 67 4.15 -9.23 -11.19
N TYR A 68 4.67 -10.44 -11.30
CA TYR A 68 5.91 -10.72 -12.03
C TYR A 68 5.88 -10.26 -13.50
N ASN A 69 4.69 -10.11 -14.09
CA ASN A 69 4.55 -9.60 -15.46
C ASN A 69 4.76 -8.09 -15.55
N TYR A 70 4.67 -7.36 -14.44
CA TYR A 70 4.58 -5.91 -14.37
C TYR A 70 5.80 -5.25 -13.72
N VAL A 71 6.52 -5.97 -12.88
CA VAL A 71 7.69 -5.42 -12.18
C VAL A 71 8.81 -6.46 -12.08
N ASP A 72 10.05 -5.97 -12.28
CA ASP A 72 11.26 -6.69 -11.92
C ASP A 72 11.75 -6.10 -10.59
N VAL A 73 11.67 -6.89 -9.52
CA VAL A 73 12.10 -6.46 -8.19
C VAL A 73 13.62 -6.44 -8.15
N GLY A 74 14.19 -5.31 -7.68
CA GLY A 74 15.62 -5.17 -7.49
C GLY A 74 16.17 -6.10 -6.42
N ASP A 75 17.51 -6.23 -6.37
CA ASP A 75 18.17 -7.02 -5.34
C ASP A 75 17.85 -6.46 -3.95
N TYR A 76 17.01 -7.18 -3.20
CA TYR A 76 16.62 -6.83 -1.83
C TYR A 76 17.37 -7.65 -0.77
N LEU A 77 18.16 -8.68 -1.18
CA LEU A 77 18.89 -9.54 -0.25
C LEU A 77 20.24 -8.95 0.20
N SER A 78 20.73 -7.94 -0.52
CA SER A 78 22.02 -7.29 -0.24
C SER A 78 21.89 -5.79 0.05
N VAL A 79 20.71 -5.34 0.49
CA VAL A 79 20.47 -3.91 0.77
C VAL A 79 21.33 -3.43 1.93
N THR A 80 22.00 -2.30 1.70
CA THR A 80 22.66 -1.50 2.76
C THR A 80 21.92 -0.18 2.91
N TYR A 81 21.83 0.31 4.14
CA TYR A 81 21.21 1.59 4.46
C TYR A 81 22.07 2.38 5.45
N SER A 82 22.02 3.72 5.36
CA SER A 82 22.77 4.61 6.23
C SER A 82 21.84 5.63 6.87
N ILE A 83 21.32 5.27 8.05
CA ILE A 83 20.57 6.22 8.88
C ILE A 83 21.11 6.22 10.32
N ARG A 84 21.10 7.37 10.95
CA ARG A 84 21.50 7.53 12.36
C ARG A 84 20.27 7.71 13.24
N LYS A 85 20.30 7.11 14.44
CA LYS A 85 19.30 7.38 15.47
C LYS A 85 19.54 8.80 16.01
N ASN A 86 18.51 9.66 15.90
CA ASN A 86 18.54 10.99 16.49
C ASN A 86 18.23 10.92 17.99
N ALA A 87 18.66 11.93 18.76
CA ALA A 87 18.39 11.97 20.19
C ALA A 87 16.88 12.06 20.55
N SER A 88 16.05 12.53 19.61
CA SER A 88 14.60 12.63 19.74
C SER A 88 13.84 11.38 19.25
N ASP A 89 14.51 10.40 18.63
CA ASP A 89 13.85 9.23 18.11
C ASP A 89 13.41 8.29 19.21
N THR A 90 12.18 7.86 19.18
CA THR A 90 11.74 6.62 19.82
C THR A 90 12.29 5.43 19.05
N ASP A 91 12.27 4.22 19.63
CA ASP A 91 12.67 3.01 18.91
C ASP A 91 11.75 2.76 17.72
N GLU A 92 10.46 3.06 17.85
CA GLU A 92 9.45 2.95 16.82
C GLU A 92 9.73 3.90 15.65
N SER A 93 9.93 5.21 15.91
CA SER A 93 10.21 6.18 14.86
C SER A 93 11.54 5.90 14.14
N TYR A 94 12.55 5.42 14.88
CA TYR A 94 13.81 5.00 14.28
C TYR A 94 13.65 3.75 13.39
N ASN A 95 12.82 2.78 13.81
CA ASN A 95 12.52 1.60 13.01
C ASN A 95 11.74 1.97 11.75
N ALA A 96 10.75 2.84 11.83
CA ALA A 96 10.03 3.35 10.67
C ALA A 96 10.99 3.97 9.64
N ARG A 97 11.90 4.85 10.07
CA ARG A 97 12.91 5.44 9.16
C ARG A 97 13.88 4.41 8.56
N LYS A 98 14.19 3.32 9.28
CA LYS A 98 14.96 2.20 8.70
C LYS A 98 14.18 1.51 7.59
N GLN A 99 12.92 1.19 7.85
CA GLN A 99 12.04 0.57 6.86
C GLN A 99 11.92 1.45 5.61
N ASP A 100 11.71 2.76 5.78
CA ASP A 100 11.65 3.73 4.68
C ASP A 100 12.94 3.73 3.84
N ALA A 101 14.10 3.84 4.49
CA ALA A 101 15.38 3.87 3.79
C ALA A 101 15.67 2.55 3.04
N ILE A 102 15.34 1.41 3.62
CA ILE A 102 15.49 0.10 2.98
C ILE A 102 14.55 -0.02 1.79
N TYR A 103 13.27 0.35 1.98
CA TYR A 103 12.30 0.30 0.90
C TYR A 103 12.67 1.25 -0.25
N GLU A 104 13.17 2.45 0.04
CA GLU A 104 13.64 3.40 -0.98
C GLU A 104 14.72 2.79 -1.87
N VAL A 105 15.71 2.11 -1.28
CA VAL A 105 16.76 1.42 -2.05
C VAL A 105 16.17 0.34 -2.95
N ILE A 106 15.27 -0.51 -2.41
CA ILE A 106 14.64 -1.59 -3.17
C ILE A 106 13.77 -1.01 -4.30
N SER A 107 12.96 -0.01 -3.98
CA SER A 107 12.09 0.65 -4.96
C SER A 107 12.90 1.28 -6.09
N ASN A 108 14.01 1.99 -5.78
CA ASN A 108 14.86 2.62 -6.79
C ASN A 108 15.58 1.60 -7.69
N ASN A 109 15.87 0.41 -7.16
CA ASN A 109 16.49 -0.68 -7.91
C ASN A 109 15.47 -1.56 -8.66
N SER A 110 14.18 -1.38 -8.40
CA SER A 110 13.10 -2.14 -9.04
C SER A 110 12.59 -1.42 -10.28
N ASN A 111 12.37 -2.19 -11.36
CA ASN A 111 11.91 -1.68 -12.64
C ASN A 111 10.45 -2.05 -12.90
N VAL A 112 9.57 -1.05 -12.95
CA VAL A 112 8.18 -1.25 -13.38
C VAL A 112 8.14 -1.26 -14.90
N LYS A 113 7.74 -2.38 -15.50
CA LYS A 113 7.57 -2.54 -16.97
C LYS A 113 6.34 -1.79 -17.46
N THR A 114 5.25 -1.97 -16.74
CA THR A 114 3.96 -1.28 -16.94
C THR A 114 3.11 -1.47 -15.69
N TYR A 115 2.06 -0.69 -15.52
CA TYR A 115 1.08 -0.90 -14.45
C TYR A 115 -0.10 -1.72 -14.96
N PRO A 116 -0.61 -2.72 -14.19
CA PRO A 116 -1.84 -3.43 -14.54
C PRO A 116 -3.00 -2.44 -14.56
N LYS A 117 -3.59 -2.27 -15.75
CA LYS A 117 -4.55 -1.19 -16.02
C LYS A 117 -5.80 -1.28 -15.17
N ASP A 118 -6.34 -2.47 -15.00
CA ASP A 118 -7.54 -2.75 -14.20
C ASP A 118 -7.36 -2.34 -12.73
N ILE A 119 -6.22 -2.69 -12.14
CA ILE A 119 -5.91 -2.33 -10.75
C ILE A 119 -5.62 -0.83 -10.64
N TYR A 120 -4.86 -0.27 -11.57
CA TYR A 120 -4.57 1.17 -11.60
C TYR A 120 -5.84 2.01 -11.70
N ASP A 121 -6.73 1.67 -12.65
CA ASP A 121 -7.99 2.38 -12.85
C ASP A 121 -8.91 2.25 -11.62
N ASN A 122 -8.92 1.08 -10.96
CA ASN A 122 -9.69 0.88 -9.74
C ASN A 122 -9.15 1.73 -8.59
N LEU A 123 -7.84 1.74 -8.36
CA LEU A 123 -7.22 2.51 -7.27
C LEU A 123 -7.43 4.01 -7.44
N ILE A 124 -7.18 4.56 -8.63
CA ILE A 124 -7.31 6.00 -8.87
C ILE A 124 -8.78 6.44 -8.80
N THR A 125 -9.71 5.60 -9.28
CA THR A 125 -11.14 5.87 -9.17
C THR A 125 -11.59 5.87 -7.71
N THR A 126 -11.21 4.84 -6.95
CA THR A 126 -11.53 4.71 -5.53
C THR A 126 -10.98 5.89 -4.72
N LEU A 127 -9.74 6.32 -4.99
CA LEU A 127 -9.17 7.51 -4.36
C LEU A 127 -10.00 8.77 -4.64
N GLY A 128 -10.32 9.02 -5.92
CA GLY A 128 -11.11 10.18 -6.31
C GLY A 128 -12.53 10.17 -5.71
N ASP A 129 -13.18 9.01 -5.69
CA ASP A 129 -14.53 8.87 -5.14
C ASP A 129 -14.56 9.03 -3.62
N ASN A 130 -13.54 8.53 -2.91
CA ASN A 130 -13.41 8.73 -1.47
C ASN A 130 -13.22 10.21 -1.12
N ILE A 131 -12.36 10.94 -1.83
CA ILE A 131 -12.17 12.38 -1.61
C ILE A 131 -13.44 13.17 -1.92
N LYS A 132 -14.17 12.83 -3.01
CA LYS A 132 -15.45 13.45 -3.32
C LYS A 132 -16.52 13.18 -2.27
N LYS A 133 -16.56 11.93 -1.75
CA LYS A 133 -17.48 11.57 -0.66
C LYS A 133 -17.17 12.37 0.60
N GLU A 134 -15.88 12.51 0.93
CA GLU A 134 -15.45 13.33 2.06
C GLU A 134 -15.85 14.79 1.88
N TYR A 135 -15.63 15.35 0.69
CA TYR A 135 -16.09 16.70 0.36
C TYR A 135 -17.60 16.87 0.59
N GLU A 136 -18.42 15.95 0.08
CA GLU A 136 -19.89 16.04 0.26
C GLU A 136 -20.32 15.95 1.74
N GLU A 137 -19.55 15.23 2.57
CA GLU A 137 -19.84 15.09 3.99
C GLU A 137 -19.39 16.28 4.83
N TYR A 138 -18.27 16.92 4.48
CA TYR A 138 -17.62 17.93 5.34
C TYR A 138 -17.51 19.32 4.76
N LYS A 139 -17.93 19.55 3.49
CA LYS A 139 -17.91 20.89 2.87
C LYS A 139 -18.68 21.92 3.67
N GLU A 140 -18.18 23.15 3.68
CA GLU A 140 -18.90 24.30 4.21
C GLU A 140 -19.98 24.76 3.23
N GLU A 141 -20.92 25.59 3.72
CA GLU A 141 -21.93 26.19 2.86
C GLU A 141 -21.24 27.03 1.77
N ASP A 142 -21.61 26.79 0.51
CA ASP A 142 -21.02 27.43 -0.68
C ASP A 142 -19.55 27.10 -0.99
N GLN A 143 -18.90 26.18 -0.26
CA GLN A 143 -17.53 25.76 -0.57
C GLN A 143 -17.50 24.91 -1.86
N SER A 144 -16.69 25.32 -2.84
CA SER A 144 -16.45 24.51 -4.04
C SER A 144 -15.49 23.34 -3.74
N PHE A 145 -15.51 22.31 -4.59
CA PHE A 145 -14.57 21.19 -4.46
C PHE A 145 -13.10 21.65 -4.56
N GLY A 146 -12.80 22.63 -5.41
CA GLY A 146 -11.47 23.20 -5.51
C GLY A 146 -11.03 23.92 -4.23
N ASP A 147 -11.92 24.69 -3.58
CA ASP A 147 -11.64 25.34 -2.30
C ASP A 147 -11.43 24.29 -1.20
N TYR A 148 -12.23 23.22 -1.18
CA TYR A 148 -12.06 22.11 -0.25
C TYR A 148 -10.70 21.43 -0.40
N LEU A 149 -10.26 21.13 -1.64
CA LEU A 149 -8.95 20.54 -1.91
C LEU A 149 -7.81 21.46 -1.44
N TYR A 150 -7.99 22.77 -1.56
CA TYR A 150 -7.02 23.74 -1.06
C TYR A 150 -6.97 23.78 0.47
N ASP A 151 -8.12 23.86 1.11
CA ASP A 151 -8.22 24.04 2.57
C ASP A 151 -7.80 22.76 3.34
N GLU A 152 -8.16 21.59 2.84
CA GLU A 152 -7.89 20.31 3.54
C GLU A 152 -6.57 19.65 3.11
N TYR A 153 -6.17 19.82 1.83
CA TYR A 153 -5.01 19.11 1.26
C TYR A 153 -3.92 20.02 0.73
N GLY A 154 -4.17 21.32 0.60
CA GLY A 154 -3.20 22.32 0.13
C GLY A 154 -3.02 22.38 -1.40
N TYR A 155 -3.86 21.69 -2.19
CA TYR A 155 -3.80 21.74 -3.65
C TYR A 155 -4.49 22.98 -4.18
N LYS A 156 -3.77 23.79 -4.96
CA LYS A 156 -4.27 25.08 -5.50
C LYS A 156 -5.22 24.91 -6.67
N THR A 157 -5.13 23.78 -7.36
CA THR A 157 -5.97 23.46 -8.51
C THR A 157 -6.36 21.99 -8.52
N ILE A 158 -7.44 21.65 -9.22
CA ILE A 158 -7.84 20.25 -9.45
C ILE A 158 -6.74 19.52 -10.23
N ASP A 159 -6.11 20.17 -11.21
CA ASP A 159 -5.01 19.58 -11.99
C ASP A 159 -3.79 19.18 -11.11
N GLU A 160 -3.48 19.97 -10.07
CA GLU A 160 -2.43 19.61 -9.09
C GLU A 160 -2.84 18.38 -8.28
N PHE A 161 -4.08 18.27 -7.88
CA PHE A 161 -4.62 17.11 -7.19
C PHE A 161 -4.63 15.87 -8.10
N ASP A 162 -5.09 16.00 -9.35
CA ASP A 162 -5.13 14.90 -10.31
C ASP A 162 -3.71 14.34 -10.55
N LYS A 163 -2.73 15.21 -10.77
CA LYS A 163 -1.33 14.83 -10.92
C LYS A 163 -0.79 14.10 -9.68
N TRP A 164 -1.06 14.62 -8.50
CA TRP A 164 -0.68 13.94 -7.24
C TRP A 164 -1.35 12.58 -7.12
N SER A 165 -2.64 12.47 -7.47
CA SER A 165 -3.38 11.22 -7.42
C SER A 165 -2.78 10.15 -8.34
N GLU A 166 -2.35 10.54 -9.56
CA GLU A 166 -1.66 9.65 -10.48
C GLU A 166 -0.31 9.18 -9.92
N GLU A 167 0.53 10.10 -9.45
CA GLU A 167 1.83 9.79 -8.87
C GLU A 167 1.69 8.91 -7.62
N TYR A 168 0.73 9.22 -6.76
CA TYR A 168 0.44 8.46 -5.56
C TYR A 168 0.00 7.03 -5.91
N THR A 169 -0.96 6.87 -6.82
CA THR A 169 -1.47 5.57 -7.26
C THR A 169 -0.37 4.71 -7.87
N GLN A 170 0.52 5.30 -8.69
CA GLN A 170 1.66 4.59 -9.27
C GLN A 170 2.65 4.11 -8.20
N ASN A 171 2.97 4.97 -7.23
CA ASN A 171 3.89 4.61 -6.14
C ASN A 171 3.30 3.52 -5.25
N TYR A 172 2.01 3.62 -4.90
CA TYR A 172 1.31 2.63 -4.10
C TYR A 172 1.24 1.28 -4.81
N LEU A 173 0.87 1.27 -6.09
CA LEU A 173 0.82 0.04 -6.88
C LEU A 173 2.20 -0.58 -7.06
N LYS A 174 3.25 0.22 -7.29
CA LYS A 174 4.63 -0.27 -7.30
C LYS A 174 5.00 -0.93 -5.98
N GLN A 175 4.63 -0.32 -4.85
CA GLN A 175 4.87 -0.90 -3.52
C GLN A 175 4.14 -2.23 -3.34
N MET A 176 2.86 -2.28 -3.70
CA MET A 176 2.08 -3.52 -3.64
C MET A 176 2.76 -4.64 -4.43
N MET A 177 3.11 -4.40 -5.69
CA MET A 177 3.76 -5.38 -6.55
C MET A 177 5.05 -5.92 -5.93
N ILE A 178 5.92 -5.04 -5.43
CA ILE A 178 7.18 -5.41 -4.79
C ILE A 178 6.93 -6.24 -3.53
N VAL A 179 6.01 -5.80 -2.66
CA VAL A 179 5.71 -6.45 -1.38
C VAL A 179 5.16 -7.86 -1.58
N TYR A 180 4.20 -8.05 -2.50
CA TYR A 180 3.65 -9.38 -2.79
C TYR A 180 4.71 -10.34 -3.34
N ILE A 181 5.59 -9.87 -4.23
CA ILE A 181 6.67 -10.70 -4.79
C ILE A 181 7.67 -11.10 -3.71
N ILE A 182 8.16 -10.15 -2.89
CA ILE A 182 9.10 -10.45 -1.80
C ILE A 182 8.47 -11.42 -0.80
N ALA A 183 7.20 -11.22 -0.46
CA ALA A 183 6.49 -12.13 0.44
C ALA A 183 6.44 -13.56 -0.10
N TYR A 184 6.08 -13.72 -1.37
CA TYR A 184 6.02 -15.02 -2.04
C TYR A 184 7.38 -15.72 -2.05
N GLU A 185 8.45 -15.02 -2.48
CA GLU A 185 9.80 -15.57 -2.57
C GLU A 185 10.34 -16.03 -1.22
N ASN A 186 9.95 -15.33 -0.13
CA ASN A 186 10.43 -15.62 1.22
C ASN A 186 9.41 -16.38 2.09
N LYS A 187 8.29 -16.84 1.49
CA LYS A 187 7.24 -17.60 2.17
C LYS A 187 6.64 -16.85 3.37
N ILE A 188 6.58 -15.53 3.27
CA ILE A 188 5.93 -14.69 4.27
C ILE A 188 4.43 -14.76 4.04
N THR A 189 3.68 -15.16 5.06
CA THR A 189 2.24 -15.35 5.01
C THR A 189 1.51 -14.52 6.05
N VAL A 190 0.23 -14.30 5.83
CA VAL A 190 -0.69 -13.65 6.75
C VAL A 190 -1.79 -14.64 7.09
N SER A 191 -2.00 -14.88 8.38
CA SER A 191 -3.07 -15.76 8.86
C SER A 191 -4.39 -15.00 9.03
N SER A 192 -5.51 -15.73 9.13
CA SER A 192 -6.81 -15.15 9.48
C SER A 192 -6.75 -14.39 10.80
N GLU A 193 -6.02 -14.92 11.78
CA GLU A 193 -5.85 -14.28 13.08
C GLU A 193 -5.12 -12.94 12.98
N ASP A 194 -4.10 -12.85 12.13
CA ASP A 194 -3.40 -11.58 11.88
C ASP A 194 -4.34 -10.49 11.32
N ILE A 195 -5.21 -10.87 10.36
CA ILE A 195 -6.19 -9.95 9.75
C ILE A 195 -7.22 -9.50 10.79
N ILE A 196 -7.77 -10.43 11.55
CA ILE A 196 -8.78 -10.13 12.59
C ILE A 196 -8.17 -9.23 13.67
N ASN A 197 -6.94 -9.53 14.12
CA ASN A 197 -6.26 -8.71 15.12
C ASN A 197 -6.01 -7.31 14.60
N LYS A 198 -5.54 -7.17 13.34
CA LYS A 198 -5.36 -5.86 12.71
C LYS A 198 -6.67 -5.09 12.58
N GLY A 199 -7.77 -5.77 12.24
CA GLY A 199 -9.09 -5.18 12.23
C GLY A 199 -9.56 -4.71 13.61
N ASN A 200 -9.29 -5.46 14.67
CA ASN A 200 -9.60 -5.03 16.04
C ASN A 200 -8.78 -3.80 16.47
N GLU A 201 -7.48 -3.73 16.11
CA GLU A 201 -6.65 -2.54 16.34
C GLU A 201 -7.22 -1.30 15.63
N GLN A 202 -7.65 -1.46 14.37
CA GLN A 202 -8.28 -0.36 13.63
C GLN A 202 -9.62 0.05 14.22
N ALA A 203 -10.44 -0.93 14.64
CA ALA A 203 -11.70 -0.68 15.29
C ALA A 203 -11.55 0.18 16.55
N GLU A 204 -10.56 -0.11 17.39
CA GLU A 204 -10.27 0.67 18.59
C GLU A 204 -9.88 2.12 18.26
N LEU A 205 -9.09 2.34 17.20
CA LEU A 205 -8.65 3.67 16.77
C LEU A 205 -9.80 4.56 16.28
N TYR A 206 -10.87 3.95 15.73
CA TYR A 206 -11.96 4.65 15.06
C TYR A 206 -13.34 4.49 15.75
N ASP A 207 -13.36 4.03 17.00
CA ASP A 207 -14.58 3.86 17.81
C ASP A 207 -15.57 2.84 17.22
N TYR A 208 -15.07 1.78 16.54
CA TYR A 208 -15.88 0.60 16.16
C TYR A 208 -15.80 -0.48 17.24
N ASN A 209 -16.80 -1.41 17.24
CA ASN A 209 -16.86 -2.45 18.28
C ASN A 209 -15.94 -3.66 18.02
N GLY A 210 -15.16 -3.64 16.93
CA GLY A 210 -14.23 -4.70 16.57
C GLY A 210 -14.19 -4.97 15.07
N TYR A 211 -13.41 -5.97 14.66
CA TYR A 211 -13.24 -6.39 13.28
C TYR A 211 -14.57 -6.65 12.54
N GLU A 212 -15.50 -7.37 13.16
CA GLU A 212 -16.79 -7.70 12.54
C GLU A 212 -17.63 -6.46 12.20
N ASP A 213 -17.52 -5.41 13.01
CA ASP A 213 -18.22 -4.14 12.79
C ASP A 213 -17.63 -3.41 11.58
N ILE A 214 -16.29 -3.42 11.42
CA ILE A 214 -15.59 -2.87 10.26
C ILE A 214 -16.01 -3.59 8.97
N VAL A 215 -15.95 -4.93 8.96
CA VAL A 215 -16.32 -5.71 7.76
C VAL A 215 -17.80 -5.55 7.42
N THR A 216 -18.67 -5.45 8.42
CA THR A 216 -20.10 -5.16 8.20
C THR A 216 -20.32 -3.79 7.57
N GLN A 217 -19.55 -2.78 7.99
CA GLN A 217 -19.66 -1.40 7.51
C GLN A 217 -19.08 -1.21 6.11
N PHE A 218 -17.94 -1.83 5.82
CA PHE A 218 -17.13 -1.54 4.64
C PHE A 218 -17.02 -2.69 3.63
N GLY A 219 -17.51 -3.87 3.97
CA GLY A 219 -17.48 -5.04 3.09
C GLY A 219 -16.23 -5.92 3.24
N ASN A 220 -16.20 -7.01 2.46
CA ASN A 220 -15.12 -7.99 2.51
C ASN A 220 -13.79 -7.46 1.93
N GLU A 221 -13.82 -6.41 1.12
CA GLU A 221 -12.62 -5.74 0.63
C GLU A 221 -11.70 -5.28 1.76
N MET A 222 -12.25 -5.00 2.94
CA MET A 222 -11.46 -4.67 4.13
C MET A 222 -10.50 -5.78 4.54
N ASN A 223 -10.81 -7.03 4.26
CA ASN A 223 -9.89 -8.14 4.53
C ASN A 223 -8.64 -8.07 3.65
N THR A 224 -8.78 -7.57 2.42
CA THR A 224 -7.64 -7.33 1.52
C THR A 224 -6.76 -6.20 2.05
N GLU A 225 -7.35 -5.10 2.47
CA GLU A 225 -6.64 -3.94 3.00
C GLU A 225 -5.92 -4.26 4.32
N LEU A 226 -6.62 -4.89 5.27
CA LEU A 226 -6.06 -5.31 6.55
C LEU A 226 -4.95 -6.36 6.34
N GLY A 227 -5.19 -7.32 5.44
CA GLY A 227 -4.22 -8.35 5.08
C GLY A 227 -2.97 -7.76 4.44
N TYR A 228 -3.12 -6.78 3.54
CA TYR A 228 -1.99 -6.07 2.94
C TYR A 228 -1.19 -5.26 3.97
N ALA A 229 -1.87 -4.58 4.88
CA ALA A 229 -1.20 -3.84 5.96
C ALA A 229 -0.33 -4.77 6.84
N VAL A 230 -0.84 -5.94 7.20
CA VAL A 230 -0.06 -6.94 7.95
C VAL A 230 1.07 -7.51 7.09
N LEU A 231 0.80 -7.81 5.81
CA LEU A 231 1.81 -8.32 4.88
C LEU A 231 2.96 -7.35 4.73
N TYR A 232 2.66 -6.06 4.52
CA TYR A 232 3.65 -5.00 4.44
C TYR A 232 4.54 -4.96 5.68
N MET A 233 3.97 -4.94 6.87
CA MET A 233 4.74 -4.93 8.11
C MET A 233 5.67 -6.15 8.21
N LYS A 234 5.16 -7.36 7.92
CA LYS A 234 5.98 -8.59 7.98
C LYS A 234 7.11 -8.58 6.95
N VAL A 235 6.87 -8.07 5.74
CA VAL A 235 7.90 -7.92 4.70
C VAL A 235 8.93 -6.88 5.13
N MET A 236 8.53 -5.74 5.68
CA MET A 236 9.45 -4.71 6.14
C MET A 236 10.30 -5.20 7.32
N ASP A 237 9.73 -5.92 8.27
CA ASP A 237 10.48 -6.54 9.37
C ASP A 237 11.50 -7.57 8.87
N PHE A 238 11.12 -8.39 7.89
CA PHE A 238 12.04 -9.30 7.23
C PHE A 238 13.18 -8.54 6.56
N LEU A 239 12.90 -7.50 5.78
CA LEU A 239 13.90 -6.69 5.09
C LEU A 239 14.85 -6.00 6.07
N VAL A 240 14.34 -5.45 7.17
CA VAL A 240 15.19 -4.89 8.24
C VAL A 240 16.11 -5.96 8.84
N SER A 241 15.61 -7.19 9.00
CA SER A 241 16.40 -8.30 9.60
C SER A 241 17.57 -8.77 8.75
N ILE A 242 17.48 -8.62 7.42
CA ILE A 242 18.52 -9.06 6.47
C ILE A 242 19.42 -7.94 5.97
N SER A 243 18.97 -6.68 6.08
CA SER A 243 19.71 -5.51 5.59
C SER A 243 20.86 -5.14 6.53
N LYS A 244 21.88 -4.48 5.97
CA LYS A 244 23.07 -4.06 6.72
C LYS A 244 23.08 -2.55 6.90
N SER A 245 23.43 -2.10 8.12
CA SER A 245 23.76 -0.71 8.39
C SER A 245 25.20 -0.43 7.98
N GLU A 246 25.41 0.67 7.22
CA GLU A 246 26.73 1.24 6.96
C GLU A 246 27.23 2.12 8.11
#